data_a205abbb17d7c9c0af0673bddf0f63a0
#
_entry.id   a205abbb17d7c9c0af0673bddf0f63a0
#
_cell.length_a   1.000
_cell.length_b   1.000
_cell.length_c   1.000
_cell.angle_alpha   90.00
_cell.angle_beta   90.00
_cell.angle_gamma   90.00
#
_symmetry.space_group_name_H-M   'P 1'
#
loop_
_entity.id
_entity.type
_entity.pdbx_description
1 polymer ?
#
loop_
_entity_poly.entity_id
_entity_poly.type
_entity_poly.pdbx_seq_one_letter_code
_entity_poly.pdbx_strand_id
1 'polypeptide(L)'
;MIEDLKKDAVARMGKSIETLKDEMSKIRTGRAHVSLLDQIKINYYGNEVPLAQAATVSVSDARTLSVQPWEKAMIPVVEKAILSSGLGLNPVTSGPVIRVPLPSLTEERRKDMIKIVRAEAEGAKVAIRNIRRDVNGDFKALLKDKDITEDDCRGAEDAIQKSTDKYIAEVDQVLAAKEKDLLEI
;
A
#
# COMPACT_ATOMS: atom_id res chain seq x y z
N MET A 1 -26.48 5.90 -21.61
CA MET A 1 -26.86 6.09 -20.18
C MET A 1 -26.44 4.92 -19.30
N ILE A 2 -27.01 3.73 -19.46
CA ILE A 2 -26.63 2.54 -18.64
C ILE A 2 -25.13 2.22 -18.73
N GLU A 3 -24.57 2.19 -19.93
CA GLU A 3 -23.16 1.87 -20.12
C GLU A 3 -22.22 2.90 -19.49
N ASP A 4 -22.59 4.17 -19.48
CA ASP A 4 -21.79 5.23 -18.85
C ASP A 4 -21.83 5.10 -17.32
N LEU A 5 -22.98 4.78 -16.74
CA LEU A 5 -23.13 4.53 -15.30
C LEU A 5 -22.33 3.27 -14.87
N LYS A 6 -22.37 2.22 -15.67
CA LYS A 6 -21.55 1.00 -15.41
C LYS A 6 -20.05 1.31 -15.45
N LYS A 7 -19.59 2.04 -16.47
CA LYS A 7 -18.18 2.42 -16.60
C LYS A 7 -17.73 3.28 -15.43
N ASP A 8 -18.54 4.26 -15.03
CA ASP A 8 -18.24 5.09 -13.87
C ASP A 8 -18.15 4.26 -12.58
N ALA A 9 -19.11 3.38 -12.35
CA ALA A 9 -19.12 2.50 -11.18
C ALA A 9 -17.87 1.59 -11.13
N VAL A 10 -17.51 0.96 -12.25
CA VAL A 10 -16.33 0.12 -12.37
C VAL A 10 -15.05 0.93 -12.13
N ALA A 11 -14.95 2.14 -12.67
CA ALA A 11 -13.80 3.01 -12.44
C ALA A 11 -13.67 3.41 -10.96
N ARG A 12 -14.79 3.73 -10.31
CA ARG A 12 -14.82 4.04 -8.87
C ARG A 12 -14.44 2.84 -8.01
N MET A 13 -14.90 1.64 -8.34
CA MET A 13 -14.52 0.38 -7.66
C MET A 13 -13.02 0.10 -7.82
N GLY A 14 -12.48 0.26 -9.04
CA GLY A 14 -11.05 0.14 -9.30
C GLY A 14 -10.22 1.12 -8.48
N LYS A 15 -10.68 2.35 -8.35
CA LYS A 15 -10.03 3.37 -7.52
C LYS A 15 -10.04 3.01 -6.03
N SER A 16 -11.10 2.35 -5.55
CA SER A 16 -11.14 1.82 -4.18
C SER A 16 -10.07 0.76 -3.95
N ILE A 17 -9.80 -0.10 -4.93
CA ILE A 17 -8.71 -1.08 -4.87
C ILE A 17 -7.33 -0.39 -4.85
N GLU A 18 -7.12 0.61 -5.70
CA GLU A 18 -5.86 1.37 -5.72
C GLU A 18 -5.61 2.06 -4.37
N THR A 19 -6.63 2.68 -3.80
CA THR A 19 -6.56 3.30 -2.47
C THR A 19 -6.21 2.26 -1.40
N LEU A 20 -6.84 1.08 -1.45
CA LEU A 20 -6.52 -0.01 -0.52
C LEU A 20 -5.06 -0.45 -0.64
N LYS A 21 -4.57 -0.66 -1.85
CA LYS A 21 -3.17 -1.04 -2.09
C LYS A 21 -2.20 0.01 -1.57
N ASP A 22 -2.53 1.28 -1.74
CA ASP A 22 -1.74 2.41 -1.27
C ASP A 22 -1.70 2.46 0.27
N GLU A 23 -2.84 2.32 0.94
CA GLU A 23 -2.92 2.22 2.40
C GLU A 23 -2.18 0.99 2.94
N MET A 24 -2.30 -0.16 2.28
CA MET A 24 -1.57 -1.38 2.64
C MET A 24 -0.05 -1.19 2.53
N SER A 25 0.43 -0.43 1.54
CA SER A 25 1.86 -0.17 1.36
C SER A 25 2.46 0.65 2.49
N LYS A 26 1.67 1.47 3.16
CA LYS A 26 2.08 2.28 4.31
C LYS A 26 2.21 1.47 5.61
N ILE A 27 1.62 0.30 5.67
CA ILE A 27 1.66 -0.58 6.85
C ILE A 27 2.95 -1.40 6.81
N ARG A 28 3.80 -1.20 7.83
CA ARG A 28 5.08 -1.90 7.93
C ARG A 28 4.86 -3.37 8.27
N THR A 29 5.42 -4.24 7.43
CA THR A 29 5.36 -5.69 7.63
C THR A 29 6.59 -6.26 8.34
N GLY A 30 7.59 -5.42 8.66
CA GLY A 30 8.90 -5.87 9.13
C GLY A 30 9.84 -6.33 8.00
N ARG A 31 9.37 -6.42 6.75
CA ARG A 31 10.22 -6.66 5.58
C ARG A 31 11.02 -5.42 5.22
N ALA A 32 12.26 -5.65 4.80
CA ALA A 32 13.12 -4.61 4.29
C ALA A 32 12.57 -4.05 2.98
N HIS A 33 12.41 -2.74 2.92
CA HIS A 33 12.05 -2.01 1.71
C HIS A 33 12.88 -0.73 1.65
N VAL A 34 13.37 -0.39 0.47
CA VAL A 34 14.25 0.79 0.29
C VAL A 34 13.56 2.09 0.71
N SER A 35 12.24 2.18 0.63
CA SER A 35 11.46 3.35 1.04
C SER A 35 11.53 3.65 2.55
N LEU A 36 11.95 2.71 3.38
CA LEU A 36 12.12 2.94 4.82
C LEU A 36 13.16 4.02 5.13
N LEU A 37 14.12 4.22 4.23
CA LEU A 37 15.17 5.21 4.36
C LEU A 37 14.91 6.51 3.60
N ASP A 38 13.78 6.65 2.91
CA ASP A 38 13.46 7.82 2.08
C ASP A 38 13.37 9.13 2.88
N GLN A 39 13.01 9.05 4.16
CA GLN A 39 12.90 10.21 5.04
C GLN A 39 14.23 10.67 5.61
N ILE A 40 15.28 9.87 5.46
CA ILE A 40 16.60 10.19 6.00
C ILE A 40 17.28 11.19 5.08
N LYS A 41 17.70 12.32 5.66
CA LYS A 41 18.50 13.34 5.00
C LYS A 41 19.88 13.36 5.57
N ILE A 42 20.86 13.63 4.73
CA ILE A 42 22.27 13.75 5.11
C ILE A 42 22.82 15.10 4.71
N ASN A 43 23.83 15.56 5.44
CA ASN A 43 24.59 16.73 5.06
C ASN A 43 25.67 16.32 4.06
N TYR A 44 25.46 16.70 2.80
CA TYR A 44 26.38 16.45 1.71
C TYR A 44 27.05 17.77 1.30
N TYR A 45 28.28 17.97 1.76
CA TYR A 45 29.06 19.19 1.51
C TYR A 45 28.31 20.50 1.82
N GLY A 46 27.67 20.54 2.99
CA GLY A 46 26.92 21.71 3.46
C GLY A 46 25.45 21.78 2.98
N ASN A 47 25.03 20.87 2.12
CA ASN A 47 23.65 20.78 1.64
C ASN A 47 22.95 19.57 2.23
N GLU A 48 21.73 19.76 2.71
CA GLU A 48 20.88 18.68 3.17
C GLU A 48 20.20 18.01 1.98
N VAL A 49 20.56 16.75 1.70
CA VAL A 49 20.02 15.97 0.58
C VAL A 49 19.42 14.64 1.05
N PRO A 50 18.44 14.07 0.33
CA PRO A 50 17.98 12.72 0.61
C PRO A 50 19.12 11.70 0.50
N LEU A 51 19.05 10.66 1.33
CA LEU A 51 20.07 9.60 1.35
C LEU A 51 20.31 8.97 -0.04
N ALA A 52 19.23 8.79 -0.81
CA ALA A 52 19.31 8.21 -2.16
C ALA A 52 20.14 9.03 -3.17
N GLN A 53 20.41 10.30 -2.87
CA GLN A 53 21.26 11.16 -3.72
C GLN A 53 22.75 11.07 -3.39
N ALA A 54 23.14 10.35 -2.35
CA ALA A 54 24.53 10.21 -1.94
C ALA A 54 24.94 8.74 -1.74
N ALA A 55 24.01 7.82 -1.80
CA ALA A 55 24.26 6.40 -1.61
C ALA A 55 23.29 5.54 -2.43
N THR A 56 23.72 4.33 -2.77
CA THR A 56 22.87 3.30 -3.35
C THR A 56 22.25 2.49 -2.22
N VAL A 57 20.90 2.47 -2.18
CA VAL A 57 20.13 1.70 -1.20
C VAL A 57 19.53 0.48 -1.89
N SER A 58 19.76 -0.69 -1.34
CA SER A 58 19.23 -1.95 -1.87
C SER A 58 18.80 -2.89 -0.74
N VAL A 59 17.98 -3.86 -1.08
CA VAL A 59 17.56 -4.93 -0.14
C VAL A 59 18.58 -6.05 -0.22
N SER A 60 19.24 -6.33 0.90
CA SER A 60 20.21 -7.44 1.01
C SER A 60 19.52 -8.77 1.27
N ASP A 61 18.57 -8.77 2.22
CA ASP A 61 17.72 -9.91 2.53
C ASP A 61 16.36 -9.40 3.09
N ALA A 62 15.48 -10.31 3.48
CA ALA A 62 14.11 -9.95 3.93
C ALA A 62 14.08 -8.95 5.10
N ARG A 63 15.18 -8.81 5.86
CA ARG A 63 15.25 -7.99 7.08
C ARG A 63 16.46 -7.07 7.13
N THR A 64 17.21 -6.96 6.05
CA THR A 64 18.43 -6.16 6.01
C THR A 64 18.46 -5.29 4.76
N LEU A 65 18.67 -4.00 4.96
CA LEU A 65 18.98 -3.06 3.89
C LEU A 65 20.50 -2.92 3.76
N SER A 66 20.95 -2.72 2.53
CA SER A 66 22.34 -2.41 2.21
C SER A 66 22.42 -0.98 1.70
N VAL A 67 23.25 -0.18 2.34
CA VAL A 67 23.50 1.22 1.96
C VAL A 67 24.96 1.33 1.58
N GLN A 68 25.23 1.69 0.34
CA GLN A 68 26.57 1.91 -0.17
C GLN A 68 26.76 3.37 -0.54
N PRO A 69 27.40 4.18 0.32
CA PRO A 69 27.75 5.55 -0.02
C PRO A 69 28.69 5.58 -1.23
N TRP A 70 28.48 6.54 -2.12
CA TRP A 70 29.31 6.68 -3.32
C TRP A 70 30.71 7.17 -3.00
N GLU A 71 30.87 7.89 -1.89
CA GLU A 71 32.15 8.40 -1.41
C GLU A 71 32.48 7.81 -0.03
N LYS A 72 33.70 7.32 0.13
CA LYS A 72 34.18 6.77 1.42
C LYS A 72 34.09 7.76 2.57
N ALA A 73 34.33 9.04 2.30
CA ALA A 73 34.25 10.09 3.30
C ALA A 73 32.85 10.28 3.88
N MET A 74 31.81 9.84 3.14
CA MET A 74 30.41 9.96 3.55
C MET A 74 29.92 8.79 4.40
N ILE A 75 30.68 7.69 4.51
CA ILE A 75 30.28 6.51 5.29
C ILE A 75 29.93 6.88 6.74
N PRO A 76 30.79 7.60 7.50
CA PRO A 76 30.44 8.00 8.88
C PRO A 76 29.23 8.92 8.95
N VAL A 77 29.05 9.81 7.97
CA VAL A 77 27.94 10.76 7.92
C VAL A 77 26.62 10.01 7.70
N VAL A 78 26.60 9.07 6.76
CA VAL A 78 25.42 8.24 6.46
C VAL A 78 25.09 7.34 7.64
N GLU A 79 26.07 6.69 8.23
CA GLU A 79 25.89 5.85 9.41
C GLU A 79 25.27 6.61 10.58
N LYS A 80 25.81 7.78 10.88
CA LYS A 80 25.27 8.67 11.93
C LYS A 80 23.86 9.14 11.63
N ALA A 81 23.55 9.47 10.38
CA ALA A 81 22.21 9.91 9.96
C ALA A 81 21.18 8.79 10.14
N ILE A 82 21.53 7.55 9.80
CA ILE A 82 20.67 6.39 10.01
C ILE A 82 20.44 6.13 11.51
N LEU A 83 21.50 6.18 12.31
CA LEU A 83 21.42 5.97 13.75
C LEU A 83 20.55 7.04 14.42
N SER A 84 20.64 8.28 13.99
CA SER A 84 19.92 9.44 14.55
C SER A 84 18.52 9.63 13.98
N SER A 85 18.09 8.82 13.03
CA SER A 85 16.82 9.00 12.30
C SER A 85 15.55 8.82 13.14
N GLY A 86 15.67 8.26 14.34
CA GLY A 86 14.52 7.93 15.19
C GLY A 86 13.77 6.68 14.75
N LEU A 87 14.26 5.95 13.75
CA LEU A 87 13.64 4.71 13.24
C LEU A 87 14.03 3.45 14.05
N GLY A 88 14.91 3.59 15.06
CA GLY A 88 15.37 2.47 15.87
C GLY A 88 16.29 1.51 15.12
N LEU A 89 17.01 2.01 14.11
CA LEU A 89 17.92 1.25 13.28
C LEU A 89 19.35 1.28 13.85
N ASN A 90 20.04 0.15 13.78
CA ASN A 90 21.43 0.01 14.19
C ASN A 90 22.30 -0.35 12.98
N PRO A 91 22.86 0.64 12.27
CA PRO A 91 23.69 0.39 11.11
C PRO A 91 25.01 -0.27 11.52
N VAL A 92 25.45 -1.24 10.73
CA VAL A 92 26.75 -1.92 10.89
C VAL A 92 27.55 -1.73 9.62
N THR A 93 28.67 -1.04 9.73
CA THR A 93 29.58 -0.80 8.59
C THR A 93 30.51 -1.98 8.38
N SER A 94 30.54 -2.50 7.16
CA SER A 94 31.47 -3.55 6.72
C SER A 94 32.11 -3.12 5.40
N GLY A 95 33.35 -2.64 5.48
CA GLY A 95 34.03 -2.08 4.31
C GLY A 95 33.32 -0.86 3.73
N PRO A 96 33.02 -0.83 2.41
CA PRO A 96 32.33 0.28 1.77
C PRO A 96 30.79 0.22 1.94
N VAL A 97 30.25 -0.80 2.59
CA VAL A 97 28.81 -1.08 2.70
C VAL A 97 28.37 -0.94 4.15
N ILE A 98 27.27 -0.24 4.35
CA ILE A 98 26.57 -0.14 5.62
C ILE A 98 25.38 -1.11 5.58
N ARG A 99 25.36 -2.08 6.49
CA ARG A 99 24.23 -2.98 6.66
C ARG A 99 23.28 -2.40 7.70
N VAL A 100 22.02 -2.38 7.38
CA VAL A 100 20.96 -1.87 8.25
C VAL A 100 19.98 -3.02 8.54
N PRO A 101 20.22 -3.81 9.61
CA PRO A 101 19.28 -4.84 10.02
C PRO A 101 18.03 -4.19 10.62
N LEU A 102 16.86 -4.69 10.24
CA LEU A 102 15.59 -4.21 10.76
C LEU A 102 15.22 -4.97 12.03
N PRO A 103 14.65 -4.29 13.05
CA PRO A 103 14.15 -4.97 14.22
C PRO A 103 12.98 -5.89 13.87
N SER A 104 12.93 -7.06 14.52
CA SER A 104 11.80 -7.99 14.39
C SER A 104 10.53 -7.38 14.98
N LEU A 105 9.40 -7.64 14.32
CA LEU A 105 8.10 -7.36 14.92
C LEU A 105 7.86 -8.34 16.09
N THR A 106 7.36 -7.83 17.20
CA THR A 106 6.85 -8.69 18.28
C THR A 106 5.57 -9.38 17.82
N GLU A 107 5.24 -10.53 18.43
CA GLU A 107 4.00 -11.24 18.14
C GLU A 107 2.76 -10.36 18.38
N GLU A 108 2.77 -9.60 19.47
CA GLU A 108 1.70 -8.65 19.81
C GLU A 108 1.55 -7.57 18.74
N ARG A 109 2.65 -6.96 18.31
CA ARG A 109 2.66 -5.93 17.28
C ARG A 109 2.14 -6.47 15.93
N ARG A 110 2.51 -7.70 15.62
CA ARG A 110 2.04 -8.41 14.42
C ARG A 110 0.54 -8.64 14.44
N LYS A 111 -0.01 -9.07 15.58
CA LYS A 111 -1.46 -9.21 15.77
C LYS A 111 -2.21 -7.89 15.63
N ASP A 112 -1.66 -6.81 16.16
CA ASP A 112 -2.25 -5.49 16.01
C ASP A 112 -2.26 -5.02 14.55
N MET A 113 -1.19 -5.26 13.83
CA MET A 113 -1.11 -4.94 12.39
C MET A 113 -2.11 -5.75 11.57
N ILE A 114 -2.33 -7.02 11.87
CA ILE A 114 -3.35 -7.84 11.21
C ILE A 114 -4.74 -7.24 11.41
N LYS A 115 -5.06 -6.76 12.61
CA LYS A 115 -6.33 -6.08 12.87
C LYS A 115 -6.50 -4.81 12.01
N ILE A 116 -5.45 -4.01 11.91
CA ILE A 116 -5.44 -2.79 11.09
C ILE A 116 -5.65 -3.14 9.61
N VAL A 117 -4.92 -4.12 9.11
CA VAL A 117 -5.03 -4.59 7.71
C VAL A 117 -6.44 -5.09 7.38
N ARG A 118 -7.04 -5.86 8.28
CA ARG A 118 -8.41 -6.35 8.12
C ARG A 118 -9.43 -5.22 8.14
N ALA A 119 -9.24 -4.22 8.99
CA ALA A 119 -10.11 -3.04 9.05
C ALA A 119 -10.05 -2.23 7.75
N GLU A 120 -8.86 -2.04 7.19
CA GLU A 120 -8.68 -1.37 5.89
C GLU A 120 -9.36 -2.15 4.76
N ALA A 121 -9.22 -3.46 4.72
CA ALA A 121 -9.88 -4.31 3.74
C ALA A 121 -11.40 -4.25 3.85
N GLU A 122 -11.95 -4.28 5.05
CA GLU A 122 -13.41 -4.14 5.25
C GLU A 122 -13.90 -2.77 4.83
N GLY A 123 -13.16 -1.71 5.10
CA GLY A 123 -13.45 -0.35 4.62
C GLY A 123 -13.54 -0.29 3.09
N ALA A 124 -12.63 -0.94 2.39
CA ALA A 124 -12.66 -1.03 0.92
C ALA A 124 -13.88 -1.79 0.40
N LYS A 125 -14.26 -2.90 1.05
CA LYS A 125 -15.48 -3.65 0.72
C LYS A 125 -16.73 -2.81 0.91
N VAL A 126 -16.82 -2.06 2.00
CA VAL A 126 -17.93 -1.13 2.26
C VAL A 126 -18.01 -0.07 1.17
N ALA A 127 -16.88 0.52 0.77
CA ALA A 127 -16.84 1.50 -0.31
C ALA A 127 -17.36 0.92 -1.63
N ILE A 128 -16.94 -0.30 -1.99
CA ILE A 128 -17.39 -1.00 -3.20
C ILE A 128 -18.88 -1.29 -3.15
N ARG A 129 -19.41 -1.74 -2.02
CA ARG A 129 -20.86 -1.97 -1.84
C ARG A 129 -21.67 -0.68 -1.92
N ASN A 130 -21.15 0.43 -1.41
CA ASN A 130 -21.79 1.73 -1.52
C ASN A 130 -21.87 2.20 -2.97
N ILE A 131 -20.80 2.02 -3.76
CA ILE A 131 -20.79 2.32 -5.19
C ILE A 131 -21.87 1.51 -5.92
N ARG A 132 -21.97 0.21 -5.62
CA ARG A 132 -23.06 -0.63 -6.16
C ARG A 132 -24.44 -0.08 -5.81
N ARG A 133 -24.63 0.30 -4.56
CA ARG A 133 -25.91 0.85 -4.08
C ARG A 133 -26.27 2.14 -4.80
N ASP A 134 -25.30 3.02 -4.97
CA ASP A 134 -25.48 4.30 -5.66
C ASP A 134 -25.92 4.08 -7.12
N VAL A 135 -25.17 3.28 -7.87
CA VAL A 135 -25.48 3.05 -9.29
C VAL A 135 -26.78 2.27 -9.49
N ASN A 136 -27.12 1.35 -8.59
CA ASN A 136 -28.43 0.68 -8.62
C ASN A 136 -29.58 1.67 -8.36
N GLY A 137 -29.35 2.66 -7.52
CA GLY A 137 -30.26 3.79 -7.33
C GLY A 137 -30.48 4.59 -8.62
N ASP A 138 -29.40 4.86 -9.35
CA ASP A 138 -29.45 5.55 -10.64
C ASP A 138 -30.22 4.73 -11.69
N PHE A 139 -30.02 3.42 -11.77
CA PHE A 139 -30.77 2.54 -12.66
C PHE A 139 -32.29 2.56 -12.33
N LYS A 140 -32.64 2.53 -11.05
CA LYS A 140 -34.02 2.61 -10.61
C LYS A 140 -34.67 3.96 -10.93
N ALA A 141 -33.91 5.04 -10.85
CA ALA A 141 -34.35 6.36 -11.27
C ALA A 141 -34.68 6.40 -12.77
N LEU A 142 -33.77 5.85 -13.60
CA LEU A 142 -34.01 5.74 -15.05
C LEU A 142 -35.25 4.88 -15.37
N LEU A 143 -35.47 3.82 -14.63
CA LEU A 143 -36.68 2.98 -14.77
C LEU A 143 -37.95 3.75 -14.41
N LYS A 144 -37.91 4.48 -13.31
CA LYS A 144 -39.04 5.32 -12.86
C LYS A 144 -39.42 6.39 -13.88
N ASP A 145 -38.39 6.99 -14.50
CA ASP A 145 -38.55 8.01 -15.53
C ASP A 145 -38.95 7.42 -16.91
N LYS A 146 -39.02 6.09 -16.99
CA LYS A 146 -39.34 5.31 -18.20
C LYS A 146 -38.30 5.44 -19.32
N ASP A 147 -37.07 5.81 -18.96
CA ASP A 147 -35.95 5.90 -19.90
C ASP A 147 -35.35 4.52 -20.25
N ILE A 148 -35.58 3.53 -19.40
CA ILE A 148 -35.21 2.14 -19.59
C ILE A 148 -36.34 1.19 -19.21
N THR A 149 -36.27 -0.05 -19.70
CA THR A 149 -37.23 -1.12 -19.37
C THR A 149 -36.82 -1.83 -18.07
N GLU A 150 -37.78 -2.60 -17.50
CA GLU A 150 -37.48 -3.46 -16.33
C GLU A 150 -36.36 -4.48 -16.62
N ASP A 151 -36.37 -5.04 -17.84
CA ASP A 151 -35.33 -5.99 -18.25
C ASP A 151 -33.95 -5.33 -18.36
N ASP A 152 -33.89 -4.09 -18.89
CA ASP A 152 -32.65 -3.30 -18.95
C ASP A 152 -32.12 -3.01 -17.53
N CYS A 153 -33.03 -2.62 -16.63
CA CYS A 153 -32.65 -2.35 -15.24
C CYS A 153 -32.11 -3.60 -14.55
N ARG A 154 -32.77 -4.73 -14.69
CA ARG A 154 -32.34 -6.01 -14.11
C ARG A 154 -30.99 -6.45 -14.67
N GLY A 155 -30.82 -6.38 -15.99
CA GLY A 155 -29.55 -6.70 -16.64
C GLY A 155 -28.41 -5.81 -16.18
N ALA A 156 -28.66 -4.51 -15.97
CA ALA A 156 -27.68 -3.56 -15.46
C ALA A 156 -27.30 -3.87 -13.99
N GLU A 157 -28.30 -4.16 -13.14
CA GLU A 157 -28.05 -4.56 -11.74
C GLU A 157 -27.23 -5.86 -11.66
N ASP A 158 -27.54 -6.86 -12.50
CA ASP A 158 -26.78 -8.10 -12.56
C ASP A 158 -25.32 -7.88 -13.00
N ALA A 159 -25.09 -7.01 -13.98
CA ALA A 159 -23.75 -6.66 -14.44
C ALA A 159 -22.93 -5.97 -13.33
N ILE A 160 -23.55 -5.05 -12.61
CA ILE A 160 -22.91 -4.37 -11.48
C ILE A 160 -22.65 -5.32 -10.31
N GLN A 161 -23.52 -6.29 -10.07
CA GLN A 161 -23.30 -7.31 -9.05
C GLN A 161 -22.06 -8.17 -9.38
N LYS A 162 -21.90 -8.57 -10.63
CA LYS A 162 -20.70 -9.30 -11.08
C LYS A 162 -19.43 -8.49 -10.90
N SER A 163 -19.46 -7.20 -11.24
CA SER A 163 -18.33 -6.30 -11.02
C SER A 163 -18.03 -6.14 -9.53
N THR A 164 -19.05 -5.99 -8.69
CA THR A 164 -18.91 -5.91 -7.24
C THR A 164 -18.24 -7.16 -6.69
N ASP A 165 -18.70 -8.33 -7.08
CA ASP A 165 -18.14 -9.60 -6.62
C ASP A 165 -16.66 -9.76 -7.03
N LYS A 166 -16.33 -9.34 -8.24
CA LYS A 166 -14.95 -9.32 -8.74
C LYS A 166 -14.05 -8.43 -7.88
N TYR A 167 -14.45 -7.20 -7.61
CA TYR A 167 -13.64 -6.26 -6.84
C TYR A 167 -13.56 -6.64 -5.36
N ILE A 168 -14.60 -7.23 -4.78
CA ILE A 168 -14.54 -7.79 -3.42
C ILE A 168 -13.55 -8.95 -3.36
N ALA A 169 -13.51 -9.81 -4.37
CA ALA A 169 -12.53 -10.88 -4.45
C ALA A 169 -11.09 -10.32 -4.56
N GLU A 170 -10.88 -9.23 -5.30
CA GLU A 170 -9.58 -8.54 -5.34
C GLU A 170 -9.19 -7.97 -3.97
N VAL A 171 -10.13 -7.41 -3.22
CA VAL A 171 -9.87 -6.98 -1.82
C VAL A 171 -9.37 -8.14 -0.97
N ASP A 172 -10.02 -9.28 -1.07
CA ASP A 172 -9.62 -10.49 -0.33
C ASP A 172 -8.22 -10.98 -0.72
N GLN A 173 -7.86 -10.88 -2.00
CA GLN A 173 -6.51 -11.22 -2.48
C GLN A 173 -5.45 -10.26 -1.93
N VAL A 174 -5.72 -8.96 -1.93
CA VAL A 174 -4.83 -7.94 -1.37
C VAL A 174 -4.64 -8.17 0.14
N LEU A 175 -5.72 -8.45 0.85
CA LEU A 175 -5.70 -8.75 2.28
C LEU A 175 -4.87 -10.02 2.57
N ALA A 176 -5.11 -11.10 1.85
CA ALA A 176 -4.41 -12.37 2.05
C ALA A 176 -2.90 -12.22 1.79
N ALA A 177 -2.51 -11.50 0.75
CA ALA A 177 -1.10 -11.22 0.45
C ALA A 177 -0.44 -10.43 1.58
N LYS A 178 -1.11 -9.42 2.12
CA LYS A 178 -0.58 -8.60 3.22
C LYS A 178 -0.50 -9.38 4.53
N GLU A 179 -1.49 -10.18 4.87
CA GLU A 179 -1.47 -11.06 6.03
C GLU A 179 -0.31 -12.07 5.94
N LYS A 180 -0.09 -12.63 4.76
CA LYS A 180 1.06 -13.51 4.51
C LYS A 180 2.38 -12.81 4.77
N ASP A 181 2.55 -11.59 4.24
CA ASP A 181 3.75 -10.79 4.47
C ASP A 181 3.99 -10.51 5.96
N LEU A 182 2.94 -10.32 6.74
CA LEU A 182 3.01 -10.12 8.19
C LEU A 182 3.37 -11.40 8.96
N LEU A 183 3.06 -12.57 8.42
CA LEU A 183 3.30 -13.85 9.09
C LEU A 183 4.65 -14.49 8.72
N GLU A 184 5.25 -14.13 7.59
CA GLU A 184 6.49 -14.73 7.09
C GLU A 184 7.78 -14.21 7.76
N ILE A 185 7.70 -13.39 8.79
CA ILE A 185 8.87 -12.74 9.41
C ILE A 185 9.07 -13.24 10.83
#